data_b0e2b69b285921b07f43628bdbc6f900
#
_entry.id   b0e2b69b285921b07f43628bdbc6f900
#
_cell.length_a   1.000
_cell.length_b   1.000
_cell.length_c   1.000
_cell.angle_alpha   90.00
_cell.angle_beta   90.00
_cell.angle_gamma   90.00
#
_symmetry.space_group_name_H-M   'P 1'
#
loop_
_entity.id
_entity.type
_entity.pdbx_description
1 polymer ?
#
loop_
_entity_poly.entity_id
_entity_poly.type
_entity_poly.pdbx_seq_one_letter_code
_entity_poly.pdbx_strand_id
1 'polypeptide(L)'
;MGRLSGRPDASVEMAVSCLRQRLLAQRGFSLPELMIACALGVVVLMAAVELYATVRELERIERTQARMLDQARLARHLITEALTAAGHPGCHPQRQRNLSPATASAVKPAILPSEALVIRHFTPGAQPLVVEPGDTGARVLLDRPHGIAPGQLAVIAAKDAAGACLRFRQASADRMILDRGAGSAAVNQKPSAGYQPLSGRLQVYQPEVTQFFTAESVGIEGVQSLYRRRDSAGARREEMVVGIEQLAMRYGVSTDGDARVDAFKPAHAVDNPAQIRAVEVSFLVTDTRGAEPRLRHPVTLVVALRNLP
;
A
#
# COMPACT_ATOMS: atom_id res chain seq x y z
N MET A 1 28.27 7.00 93.05
CA MET A 1 29.34 7.93 92.57
C MET A 1 30.43 7.09 91.96
N GLY A 2 30.51 7.00 90.65
CA GLY A 2 31.54 6.27 89.93
C GLY A 2 31.78 6.99 88.64
N ARG A 3 32.88 7.77 88.53
CA ARG A 3 33.30 8.41 87.28
C ARG A 3 33.96 7.36 86.37
N LEU A 4 33.39 7.09 85.24
CA LEU A 4 34.06 6.39 84.14
C LEU A 4 34.84 7.44 83.34
N SER A 5 36.12 7.48 83.55
CA SER A 5 37.10 8.22 82.74
C SER A 5 37.42 7.34 81.52
N GLY A 6 36.73 7.59 80.41
CA GLY A 6 37.05 6.96 79.11
C GLY A 6 38.27 7.70 78.51
N ARG A 7 39.39 7.01 78.43
CA ARG A 7 40.54 7.42 77.64
C ARG A 7 40.16 7.35 76.15
N PRO A 8 40.41 8.37 75.32
CA PRO A 8 40.15 8.27 73.86
C PRO A 8 41.12 7.25 73.26
N ASP A 9 40.58 6.37 72.46
CA ASP A 9 41.32 5.33 71.73
C ASP A 9 42.37 5.96 70.81
N ALA A 10 43.63 5.65 71.06
CA ALA A 10 44.77 6.11 70.25
C ALA A 10 44.67 5.69 68.74
N SER A 11 43.87 4.70 68.44
CA SER A 11 43.57 4.25 67.04
C SER A 11 42.75 5.27 66.26
N VAL A 12 41.83 6.00 66.93
CA VAL A 12 40.98 7.00 66.25
C VAL A 12 41.78 8.30 66.00
N GLU A 13 42.65 8.71 66.90
CA GLU A 13 43.51 9.85 66.63
C GLU A 13 44.54 9.63 65.55
N MET A 14 45.07 8.41 65.42
CA MET A 14 46.02 8.07 64.37
C MET A 14 45.36 8.02 63.02
N ALA A 15 44.08 7.51 62.91
CA ALA A 15 43.30 7.49 61.67
C ALA A 15 42.93 8.91 61.23
N VAL A 16 42.54 9.79 62.17
CA VAL A 16 42.20 11.20 61.87
C VAL A 16 43.42 12.01 61.45
N SER A 17 44.57 11.76 62.03
CA SER A 17 45.83 12.45 61.66
C SER A 17 46.32 11.99 60.29
N CYS A 18 46.16 10.69 59.91
CA CYS A 18 46.53 10.18 58.62
C CYS A 18 45.60 10.69 57.47
N LEU A 19 44.29 10.85 57.79
CA LEU A 19 43.37 11.48 56.88
C LEU A 19 43.65 12.98 56.70
N ARG A 20 44.00 13.66 57.77
CA ARG A 20 44.35 15.08 57.76
C ARG A 20 45.63 15.37 56.97
N GLN A 21 46.65 14.51 57.11
CA GLN A 21 47.87 14.60 56.31
C GLN A 21 47.68 14.35 54.84
N ARG A 22 46.74 13.46 54.46
CA ARG A 22 46.38 13.25 53.05
C ARG A 22 45.61 14.40 52.39
N LEU A 23 44.83 15.14 53.22
CA LEU A 23 44.08 16.30 52.71
C LEU A 23 44.98 17.57 52.59
N LEU A 24 46.13 17.63 53.31
CA LEU A 24 47.03 18.77 53.25
C LEU A 24 48.14 18.63 52.17
N ALA A 25 48.24 17.49 51.50
CA ALA A 25 49.16 17.31 50.40
C ALA A 25 48.51 17.68 49.03
N GLN A 26 47.68 18.72 49.01
CA GLN A 26 47.27 19.36 47.77
C GLN A 26 48.46 20.10 47.17
N ARG A 27 49.23 19.40 46.34
CA ARG A 27 50.22 20.06 45.49
C ARG A 27 49.42 20.89 44.48
N GLY A 28 49.52 22.20 44.57
CA GLY A 28 48.97 23.14 43.62
C GLY A 28 49.53 22.79 42.23
N PHE A 29 48.65 22.74 41.21
CA PHE A 29 49.06 22.56 39.83
C PHE A 29 50.04 23.65 39.41
N SER A 30 51.12 23.30 38.77
CA SER A 30 52.03 24.27 38.18
C SER A 30 51.36 24.90 36.95
N LEU A 31 51.65 26.16 36.69
CA LEU A 31 51.08 26.93 35.58
C LEU A 31 51.31 26.22 34.23
N PRO A 32 52.48 25.64 33.91
CA PRO A 32 52.69 24.86 32.69
C PRO A 32 51.86 23.58 32.63
N GLU A 33 51.62 22.89 33.78
CA GLU A 33 50.78 21.71 33.84
C GLU A 33 49.32 22.02 33.48
N LEU A 34 48.81 23.16 33.96
CA LEU A 34 47.48 23.65 33.55
C LEU A 34 47.42 23.99 32.08
N MET A 35 48.43 24.61 31.52
CA MET A 35 48.49 24.92 30.08
C MET A 35 48.49 23.66 29.22
N ILE A 36 49.27 22.63 29.60
CA ILE A 36 49.30 21.35 28.90
C ILE A 36 47.93 20.66 29.02
N ALA A 37 47.34 20.61 30.19
CA ALA A 37 46.02 20.03 30.40
C ALA A 37 44.94 20.72 29.54
N CYS A 38 44.93 22.06 29.50
CA CYS A 38 44.02 22.81 28.63
C CYS A 38 44.26 22.52 27.13
N ALA A 39 45.50 22.47 26.67
CA ALA A 39 45.83 22.15 25.29
C ALA A 39 45.35 20.75 24.91
N LEU A 40 45.63 19.75 25.75
CA LEU A 40 45.13 18.39 25.53
C LEU A 40 43.60 18.33 25.58
N GLY A 41 42.98 19.06 26.49
CA GLY A 41 41.50 19.17 26.59
C GLY A 41 40.89 19.72 25.31
N VAL A 42 41.48 20.75 24.69
CA VAL A 42 41.02 21.30 23.41
C VAL A 42 41.14 20.28 22.29
N VAL A 43 42.23 19.54 22.20
CA VAL A 43 42.41 18.49 21.18
C VAL A 43 41.36 17.39 21.33
N VAL A 44 41.10 16.93 22.57
CA VAL A 44 40.04 15.93 22.84
C VAL A 44 38.66 16.46 22.49
N LEU A 45 38.37 17.73 22.83
CA LEU A 45 37.10 18.36 22.48
C LEU A 45 36.91 18.48 20.95
N MET A 46 37.97 18.87 20.22
CA MET A 46 37.90 18.90 18.73
C MET A 46 37.56 17.51 18.14
N ALA A 47 38.29 16.47 18.60
CA ALA A 47 38.02 15.11 18.16
C ALA A 47 36.59 14.64 18.53
N ALA A 48 36.09 14.99 19.70
CA ALA A 48 34.72 14.71 20.14
C ALA A 48 33.65 15.41 19.26
N VAL A 49 33.90 16.68 18.90
CA VAL A 49 33.00 17.45 18.02
C VAL A 49 32.98 16.86 16.62
N GLU A 50 34.12 16.48 16.04
CA GLU A 50 34.20 15.83 14.73
C GLU A 50 33.46 14.49 14.73
N LEU A 51 33.67 13.66 15.75
CA LEU A 51 32.96 12.40 15.92
C LEU A 51 31.46 12.62 16.02
N TYR A 52 31.02 13.59 16.83
CA TYR A 52 29.60 13.92 16.97
C TYR A 52 28.97 14.38 15.64
N ALA A 53 29.67 15.23 14.88
CA ALA A 53 29.21 15.68 13.57
C ALA A 53 29.04 14.49 12.60
N THR A 54 30.01 13.57 12.58
CA THR A 54 29.96 12.36 11.75
C THR A 54 28.79 11.46 12.13
N VAL A 55 28.58 11.22 13.43
CA VAL A 55 27.45 10.40 13.92
C VAL A 55 26.12 11.05 13.54
N ARG A 56 25.98 12.34 13.66
CA ARG A 56 24.78 13.08 13.28
C ARG A 56 24.46 12.96 11.78
N GLU A 57 25.48 13.05 10.93
CA GLU A 57 25.31 12.88 9.49
C GLU A 57 24.90 11.44 9.14
N LEU A 58 25.52 10.45 9.79
CA LEU A 58 25.15 9.05 9.63
C LEU A 58 23.69 8.78 10.04
N GLU A 59 23.26 9.27 11.19
CA GLU A 59 21.86 9.19 11.63
C GLU A 59 20.89 9.81 10.63
N ARG A 60 21.27 10.92 10.01
CA ARG A 60 20.46 11.59 8.99
C ARG A 60 20.28 10.72 7.74
N ILE A 61 21.38 10.13 7.28
CA ILE A 61 21.36 9.22 6.11
C ILE A 61 20.50 7.98 6.42
N GLU A 62 20.69 7.35 7.58
CA GLU A 62 19.91 6.17 7.99
C GLU A 62 18.40 6.48 8.07
N ARG A 63 18.03 7.62 8.66
CA ARG A 63 16.62 8.05 8.72
C ARG A 63 16.02 8.32 7.34
N THR A 64 16.82 8.83 6.41
CA THR A 64 16.38 9.05 5.04
C THR A 64 16.17 7.73 4.32
N GLN A 65 17.11 6.79 4.43
CA GLN A 65 16.98 5.45 3.86
C GLN A 65 15.78 4.69 4.43
N ALA A 66 15.57 4.73 5.75
CA ALA A 66 14.44 4.10 6.39
C ALA A 66 13.10 4.62 5.83
N ARG A 67 12.95 5.93 5.67
CA ARG A 67 11.75 6.53 5.07
C ARG A 67 11.53 6.10 3.62
N MET A 68 12.60 6.10 2.81
CA MET A 68 12.51 5.66 1.42
C MET A 68 12.07 4.19 1.32
N LEU A 69 12.58 3.33 2.20
CA LEU A 69 12.16 1.93 2.27
C LEU A 69 10.69 1.78 2.69
N ASP A 70 10.22 2.60 3.61
CA ASP A 70 8.80 2.57 4.03
C ASP A 70 7.88 3.07 2.91
N GLN A 71 8.26 4.12 2.18
CA GLN A 71 7.56 4.60 0.98
C GLN A 71 7.53 3.51 -0.10
N ALA A 72 8.65 2.83 -0.34
CA ALA A 72 8.74 1.71 -1.28
C ALA A 72 7.80 0.57 -0.89
N ARG A 73 7.78 0.18 0.38
CA ARG A 73 6.91 -0.88 0.91
C ARG A 73 5.43 -0.52 0.74
N LEU A 74 5.07 0.72 1.08
CA LEU A 74 3.69 1.19 0.95
C LEU A 74 3.25 1.21 -0.51
N ALA A 75 4.05 1.77 -1.42
CA ALA A 75 3.75 1.80 -2.84
C ALA A 75 3.60 0.37 -3.42
N ARG A 76 4.53 -0.55 -3.08
CA ARG A 76 4.45 -1.96 -3.47
C ARG A 76 3.18 -2.62 -2.96
N HIS A 77 2.81 -2.39 -1.69
CA HIS A 77 1.61 -2.96 -1.10
C HIS A 77 0.35 -2.51 -1.84
N LEU A 78 0.19 -1.21 -2.06
CA LEU A 78 -0.97 -0.64 -2.74
C LEU A 78 -1.11 -1.16 -4.19
N ILE A 79 -0.01 -1.22 -4.93
CA ILE A 79 -0.01 -1.70 -6.31
C ILE A 79 -0.28 -3.21 -6.34
N THR A 80 0.35 -3.99 -5.45
CA THR A 80 0.16 -5.44 -5.38
C THR A 80 -1.28 -5.79 -5.00
N GLU A 81 -1.86 -5.12 -4.02
CA GLU A 81 -3.25 -5.31 -3.61
C GLU A 81 -4.21 -5.07 -4.78
N ALA A 82 -4.03 -3.95 -5.48
CA ALA A 82 -4.87 -3.62 -6.63
C ALA A 82 -4.68 -4.60 -7.80
N LEU A 83 -3.45 -5.02 -8.10
CA LEU A 83 -3.18 -6.00 -9.15
C LEU A 83 -3.69 -7.40 -8.81
N THR A 84 -3.67 -7.80 -7.55
CA THR A 84 -4.26 -9.08 -7.13
C THR A 84 -5.78 -9.09 -7.23
N ALA A 85 -6.42 -7.92 -7.08
CA ALA A 85 -7.84 -7.74 -7.31
C ALA A 85 -8.20 -7.61 -8.80
N ALA A 86 -7.21 -7.38 -9.68
CA ALA A 86 -7.43 -7.20 -11.10
C ALA A 86 -8.20 -8.38 -11.71
N GLY A 87 -9.23 -8.08 -12.49
CA GLY A 87 -10.10 -9.10 -13.10
C GLY A 87 -11.02 -9.83 -12.13
N HIS A 88 -11.03 -9.47 -10.84
CA HIS A 88 -11.96 -10.10 -9.90
C HIS A 88 -13.40 -9.84 -10.35
N PRO A 89 -14.17 -10.89 -10.63
CA PRO A 89 -15.48 -10.75 -11.28
C PRO A 89 -16.64 -10.63 -10.30
N GLY A 90 -16.36 -10.48 -9.02
CA GLY A 90 -17.37 -10.49 -7.96
C GLY A 90 -17.82 -11.88 -7.51
N CYS A 91 -17.38 -12.94 -8.14
CA CYS A 91 -17.80 -14.32 -7.86
C CYS A 91 -16.60 -15.23 -7.68
N HIS A 92 -16.83 -16.38 -7.03
CA HIS A 92 -15.77 -17.38 -6.86
C HIS A 92 -15.26 -17.93 -8.21
N PRO A 93 -13.94 -17.99 -8.46
CA PRO A 93 -13.36 -18.31 -9.77
C PRO A 93 -13.74 -19.67 -10.34
N GLN A 94 -14.00 -20.68 -9.51
CA GLN A 94 -14.41 -22.03 -9.99
C GLN A 94 -15.75 -22.05 -10.74
N ARG A 95 -16.54 -20.98 -10.69
CA ARG A 95 -17.87 -20.87 -11.30
C ARG A 95 -17.89 -19.96 -12.51
N GLN A 96 -16.75 -19.38 -12.85
CA GLN A 96 -16.59 -18.49 -14.02
C GLN A 96 -16.55 -19.19 -15.35
N ARG A 97 -16.38 -20.51 -15.41
CA ARG A 97 -16.26 -21.24 -16.67
C ARG A 97 -17.41 -21.00 -17.66
N ASN A 98 -18.52 -20.47 -17.20
CA ASN A 98 -19.70 -20.16 -18.00
C ASN A 98 -19.90 -18.64 -18.23
N LEU A 99 -19.05 -17.78 -17.69
CA LEU A 99 -19.10 -16.36 -17.97
C LEU A 99 -18.30 -16.09 -19.24
N SER A 100 -19.01 -15.67 -20.29
CA SER A 100 -18.43 -15.34 -21.59
C SER A 100 -17.16 -14.49 -21.47
N PRO A 101 -16.15 -14.72 -22.34
CA PRO A 101 -14.89 -13.96 -22.38
C PRO A 101 -15.03 -12.46 -22.68
N ALA A 102 -16.24 -11.95 -22.85
CA ALA A 102 -16.54 -10.52 -23.06
C ALA A 102 -16.18 -9.59 -21.89
N THR A 103 -15.66 -10.11 -20.79
CA THR A 103 -15.02 -9.32 -19.76
C THR A 103 -13.59 -9.04 -20.13
N ALA A 104 -13.46 -8.13 -21.04
CA ALA A 104 -12.21 -7.54 -21.45
C ALA A 104 -11.22 -7.39 -20.30
N SER A 105 -10.03 -7.89 -20.56
CA SER A 105 -8.77 -7.72 -19.85
C SER A 105 -8.84 -7.02 -18.49
N ALA A 106 -8.49 -7.78 -17.48
CA ALA A 106 -8.36 -7.32 -16.08
C ALA A 106 -7.47 -6.08 -15.96
N VAL A 107 -6.49 -5.97 -16.84
CA VAL A 107 -5.58 -4.85 -16.94
C VAL A 107 -5.61 -4.37 -18.39
N LYS A 108 -5.90 -3.09 -18.59
CA LYS A 108 -5.78 -2.46 -19.90
C LYS A 108 -4.46 -1.74 -19.98
N PRO A 109 -3.57 -2.12 -20.92
CA PRO A 109 -2.43 -1.29 -21.24
C PRO A 109 -2.94 0.08 -21.68
N ALA A 110 -2.60 1.12 -20.94
CA ALA A 110 -2.98 2.47 -21.29
C ALA A 110 -1.75 3.20 -21.82
N ILE A 111 -1.82 3.59 -23.09
CA ILE A 111 -0.89 4.52 -23.71
C ILE A 111 -1.46 5.90 -23.44
N LEU A 112 -1.12 6.46 -22.28
CA LEU A 112 -1.41 7.85 -21.93
C LEU A 112 -0.09 8.63 -21.91
N PRO A 113 -0.13 9.96 -22.01
CA PRO A 113 1.09 10.79 -22.00
C PRO A 113 1.93 10.64 -20.71
N SER A 114 1.34 10.18 -19.62
CA SER A 114 2.03 9.63 -18.45
C SER A 114 1.65 8.16 -18.31
N GLU A 115 2.63 7.27 -18.16
CA GLU A 115 2.36 5.86 -17.94
C GLU A 115 1.44 5.70 -16.73
N ALA A 116 0.26 5.14 -16.96
CA ALA A 116 -0.73 4.90 -15.93
C ALA A 116 -1.09 3.42 -15.89
N LEU A 117 -1.07 2.84 -14.69
CA LEU A 117 -1.54 1.49 -14.46
C LEU A 117 -3.06 1.52 -14.28
N VAL A 118 -3.81 0.99 -15.25
CA VAL A 118 -5.27 0.93 -15.24
C VAL A 118 -5.74 -0.48 -14.91
N ILE A 119 -6.43 -0.64 -13.79
CA ILE A 119 -6.89 -1.92 -13.26
C ILE A 119 -8.42 -1.92 -13.23
N ARG A 120 -9.03 -3.00 -13.72
CA ARG A 120 -10.47 -3.20 -13.70
C ARG A 120 -10.80 -4.42 -12.86
N HIS A 121 -11.75 -4.25 -11.98
CA HIS A 121 -12.23 -5.30 -11.10
C HIS A 121 -13.66 -4.99 -10.64
N PHE A 122 -14.28 -5.93 -9.96
CA PHE A 122 -15.56 -5.69 -9.30
C PHE A 122 -15.33 -5.58 -7.80
N THR A 123 -15.84 -4.50 -7.21
CA THR A 123 -15.79 -4.27 -5.76
C THR A 123 -17.11 -4.63 -5.11
N PRO A 124 -17.10 -5.23 -3.91
CA PRO A 124 -18.32 -5.46 -3.17
C PRO A 124 -18.94 -4.12 -2.76
N GLY A 125 -20.25 -4.01 -2.87
CA GLY A 125 -21.01 -2.92 -2.26
C GLY A 125 -20.80 -2.86 -0.76
N ALA A 126 -21.03 -1.70 -0.17
CA ALA A 126 -20.71 -1.41 1.24
C ALA A 126 -21.38 -2.38 2.24
N GLN A 127 -22.55 -2.91 1.90
CA GLN A 127 -23.30 -3.83 2.76
C GLN A 127 -23.97 -4.93 1.92
N PRO A 128 -24.08 -6.15 2.47
CA PRO A 128 -24.90 -7.18 1.86
C PRO A 128 -26.38 -6.77 1.88
N LEU A 129 -27.10 -7.12 0.83
CA LEU A 129 -28.53 -6.87 0.66
C LEU A 129 -29.30 -8.13 0.97
N VAL A 130 -30.53 -8.00 1.44
CA VAL A 130 -31.43 -9.10 1.67
C VAL A 130 -32.52 -9.10 0.58
N VAL A 131 -32.84 -10.26 0.05
CA VAL A 131 -33.92 -10.43 -0.93
C VAL A 131 -35.24 -10.51 -0.20
N GLU A 132 -36.18 -9.67 -0.57
CA GLU A 132 -37.56 -9.76 -0.09
C GLU A 132 -38.29 -10.93 -0.75
N PRO A 133 -39.24 -11.57 -0.04
CA PRO A 133 -40.08 -12.62 -0.60
C PRO A 133 -40.89 -12.09 -1.80
N GLY A 134 -40.82 -12.75 -2.95
CA GLY A 134 -41.53 -12.35 -4.16
C GLY A 134 -40.66 -12.22 -5.41
N ASP A 135 -39.41 -12.69 -5.34
CA ASP A 135 -38.51 -12.73 -6.51
C ASP A 135 -39.12 -13.54 -7.66
N THR A 136 -39.28 -12.90 -8.80
CA THR A 136 -39.74 -13.53 -10.06
C THR A 136 -38.57 -14.00 -10.93
N GLY A 137 -37.33 -13.93 -10.41
CA GLY A 137 -36.10 -14.28 -11.13
C GLY A 137 -35.65 -13.22 -12.15
N ALA A 138 -36.50 -12.28 -12.56
CA ALA A 138 -36.16 -11.15 -13.42
C ALA A 138 -35.93 -9.85 -12.62
N ARG A 139 -36.68 -9.72 -11.53
CA ARG A 139 -36.60 -8.59 -10.61
C ARG A 139 -36.40 -9.10 -9.20
N VAL A 140 -35.41 -8.55 -8.53
CA VAL A 140 -35.07 -8.86 -7.14
C VAL A 140 -35.36 -7.61 -6.31
N LEU A 141 -36.34 -7.72 -5.42
CA LEU A 141 -36.64 -6.68 -4.44
C LEU A 141 -35.68 -6.75 -3.26
N LEU A 142 -35.19 -5.62 -2.83
CA LEU A 142 -34.17 -5.51 -1.78
C LEU A 142 -34.68 -4.80 -0.56
N ASP A 143 -34.14 -5.12 0.60
CA ASP A 143 -34.45 -4.51 1.88
C ASP A 143 -33.95 -3.06 2.01
N ARG A 144 -33.03 -2.67 1.15
CA ARG A 144 -32.44 -1.31 1.13
C ARG A 144 -31.95 -0.89 -0.26
N PRO A 145 -31.73 0.42 -0.48
CA PRO A 145 -31.30 0.91 -1.79
C PRO A 145 -29.91 0.39 -2.19
N HIS A 146 -29.77 -0.06 -3.42
CA HIS A 146 -28.49 -0.32 -4.06
C HIS A 146 -27.93 0.94 -4.74
N GLY A 147 -26.59 1.00 -4.93
CA GLY A 147 -25.92 2.14 -5.57
C GLY A 147 -25.74 2.03 -7.08
N ILE A 148 -26.41 1.08 -7.76
CA ILE A 148 -26.19 0.78 -9.19
C ILE A 148 -27.08 1.68 -10.03
N ALA A 149 -26.48 2.43 -10.96
CA ALA A 149 -27.21 3.27 -11.89
C ALA A 149 -27.85 2.46 -13.03
N PRO A 150 -28.95 2.95 -13.65
CA PRO A 150 -29.51 2.35 -14.85
C PRO A 150 -28.45 2.24 -15.96
N GLY A 151 -28.42 1.11 -16.65
CA GLY A 151 -27.41 0.80 -17.67
C GLY A 151 -26.07 0.32 -17.12
N GLN A 152 -25.80 0.44 -15.83
CA GLN A 152 -24.58 -0.02 -15.22
C GLN A 152 -24.55 -1.54 -15.11
N LEU A 153 -23.36 -2.11 -15.39
CA LEU A 153 -23.10 -3.53 -15.18
C LEU A 153 -22.92 -3.82 -13.69
N ALA A 154 -23.50 -4.91 -13.21
CA ALA A 154 -23.30 -5.39 -11.85
C ALA A 154 -23.25 -6.90 -11.80
N VAL A 155 -22.72 -7.42 -10.70
CA VAL A 155 -22.69 -8.85 -10.40
C VAL A 155 -23.32 -9.07 -9.02
N ILE A 156 -24.22 -10.04 -8.94
CA ILE A 156 -24.82 -10.48 -7.68
C ILE A 156 -24.28 -11.85 -7.36
N ALA A 157 -23.80 -12.03 -6.14
CA ALA A 157 -23.43 -13.32 -5.61
C ALA A 157 -24.20 -13.58 -4.31
N ALA A 158 -24.79 -14.76 -4.20
CA ALA A 158 -25.36 -15.21 -2.94
C ALA A 158 -24.21 -15.55 -1.97
N LYS A 159 -24.20 -14.95 -0.79
CA LYS A 159 -23.14 -15.15 0.21
C LYS A 159 -23.20 -16.56 0.81
N ASP A 160 -24.41 -17.06 1.03
CA ASP A 160 -24.67 -18.28 1.78
C ASP A 160 -25.02 -19.47 0.88
N ALA A 161 -25.31 -19.26 -0.40
CA ALA A 161 -25.64 -20.32 -1.33
C ALA A 161 -24.46 -20.67 -2.23
N ALA A 162 -24.11 -21.92 -2.21
CA ALA A 162 -23.01 -22.49 -3.00
C ALA A 162 -23.17 -22.31 -4.51
N GLY A 163 -23.80 -21.22 -5.03
CA GLY A 163 -23.96 -21.27 -6.42
C GLY A 163 -24.42 -20.13 -7.27
N ALA A 164 -25.14 -19.22 -6.80
CA ALA A 164 -25.72 -18.22 -7.70
C ALA A 164 -24.81 -17.00 -7.84
N CYS A 165 -24.19 -16.88 -9.00
CA CYS A 165 -23.51 -15.65 -9.44
C CYS A 165 -24.19 -15.19 -10.73
N LEU A 166 -24.77 -14.01 -10.69
CA LEU A 166 -25.48 -13.44 -11.82
C LEU A 166 -24.85 -12.11 -12.22
N ARG A 167 -24.50 -12.02 -13.49
CA ARG A 167 -24.10 -10.77 -14.10
C ARG A 167 -25.31 -10.17 -14.81
N PHE A 168 -25.55 -8.89 -14.58
CA PHE A 168 -26.66 -8.19 -15.22
C PHE A 168 -26.31 -6.73 -15.47
N ARG A 169 -27.09 -6.13 -16.37
CA ARG A 169 -27.10 -4.68 -16.56
C ARG A 169 -28.39 -4.16 -15.94
N GLN A 170 -28.26 -3.21 -15.00
CA GLN A 170 -29.41 -2.64 -14.32
C GLN A 170 -30.34 -1.94 -15.32
N ALA A 171 -31.60 -2.36 -15.37
CA ALA A 171 -32.59 -1.80 -16.26
C ALA A 171 -33.47 -0.73 -15.57
N SER A 172 -33.74 -0.90 -14.27
CA SER A 172 -34.61 0.00 -13.50
C SER A 172 -33.84 1.19 -12.91
N ALA A 173 -34.52 2.33 -12.82
CA ALA A 173 -34.06 3.47 -12.02
C ALA A 173 -34.40 3.33 -10.53
N ASP A 174 -35.26 2.37 -10.17
CA ASP A 174 -35.62 2.11 -8.79
C ASP A 174 -34.47 1.45 -8.06
N ARG A 175 -34.01 2.07 -6.98
CA ARG A 175 -32.87 1.62 -6.17
C ARG A 175 -33.21 0.42 -5.27
N MET A 176 -34.49 0.14 -5.08
CA MET A 176 -34.93 -1.03 -4.32
C MET A 176 -35.07 -2.28 -5.19
N ILE A 177 -34.97 -2.14 -6.49
CA ILE A 177 -35.18 -3.24 -7.43
C ILE A 177 -33.92 -3.47 -8.27
N LEU A 178 -33.36 -4.66 -8.19
CA LEU A 178 -32.39 -5.14 -9.16
C LEU A 178 -33.16 -5.74 -10.34
N ASP A 179 -33.28 -4.99 -11.43
CA ASP A 179 -34.00 -5.38 -12.62
C ASP A 179 -33.02 -5.72 -13.75
N ARG A 180 -33.15 -6.94 -14.26
CA ARG A 180 -32.29 -7.44 -15.34
C ARG A 180 -32.77 -7.02 -16.75
N GLY A 181 -34.00 -6.50 -16.85
CA GLY A 181 -34.62 -6.16 -18.15
C GLY A 181 -34.92 -7.37 -19.06
N ALA A 182 -35.97 -7.25 -19.81
CA ALA A 182 -36.46 -8.32 -20.69
C ALA A 182 -35.79 -8.35 -22.09
N GLY A 183 -34.55 -8.00 -22.27
CA GLY A 183 -34.02 -7.89 -23.63
C GLY A 183 -32.51 -7.98 -23.84
N SER A 184 -31.73 -8.12 -22.83
CA SER A 184 -30.26 -8.10 -22.96
C SER A 184 -29.67 -9.51 -22.95
N ALA A 185 -29.84 -10.23 -24.09
CA ALA A 185 -29.40 -11.62 -24.24
C ALA A 185 -27.88 -11.85 -24.12
N ALA A 186 -27.07 -10.82 -24.30
CA ALA A 186 -25.60 -10.97 -24.31
C ALA A 186 -24.95 -10.80 -22.94
N VAL A 187 -25.61 -10.17 -21.95
CA VAL A 187 -25.08 -9.90 -20.62
C VAL A 187 -25.85 -10.66 -19.53
N ASN A 188 -27.12 -10.92 -19.79
CA ASN A 188 -27.99 -11.67 -18.89
C ASN A 188 -28.01 -13.13 -19.32
N GLN A 189 -27.09 -13.93 -18.81
CA GLN A 189 -27.21 -15.38 -19.01
C GLN A 189 -28.57 -15.83 -18.45
N LYS A 190 -29.38 -16.47 -19.29
CA LYS A 190 -30.52 -17.24 -18.77
C LYS A 190 -29.98 -18.18 -17.70
N PRO A 191 -30.65 -18.28 -16.55
CA PRO A 191 -30.31 -19.32 -15.60
C PRO A 191 -30.26 -20.65 -16.32
N SER A 192 -29.14 -21.36 -16.29
CA SER A 192 -29.05 -22.73 -16.73
C SER A 192 -30.08 -23.56 -15.97
N ALA A 193 -30.58 -24.61 -16.58
CA ALA A 193 -31.50 -25.55 -15.93
C ALA A 193 -30.90 -25.96 -14.56
N GLY A 194 -31.56 -25.56 -13.45
CA GLY A 194 -31.06 -25.70 -12.11
C GLY A 194 -30.86 -24.37 -11.35
N TYR A 195 -31.29 -23.23 -11.92
CA TYR A 195 -31.33 -21.97 -11.22
C TYR A 195 -32.20 -22.07 -9.97
N GLN A 196 -31.55 -21.93 -8.82
CA GLN A 196 -32.26 -21.67 -7.58
C GLN A 196 -32.49 -20.17 -7.46
N PRO A 197 -33.70 -19.74 -7.07
CA PRO A 197 -33.96 -18.33 -6.83
C PRO A 197 -32.97 -17.78 -5.81
N LEU A 198 -32.50 -16.58 -6.06
CA LEU A 198 -31.62 -15.86 -5.13
C LEU A 198 -32.41 -15.67 -3.82
N SER A 199 -31.96 -16.30 -2.76
CA SER A 199 -32.55 -16.17 -1.45
C SER A 199 -31.46 -15.87 -0.42
N GLY A 200 -31.83 -15.18 0.66
CA GLY A 200 -30.92 -14.86 1.73
C GLY A 200 -30.08 -13.61 1.46
N ARG A 201 -28.86 -13.58 1.96
CA ARG A 201 -27.95 -12.42 1.85
C ARG A 201 -27.26 -12.40 0.50
N LEU A 202 -27.42 -11.32 -0.22
CA LEU A 202 -26.76 -11.05 -1.49
C LEU A 202 -25.61 -10.07 -1.31
N GLN A 203 -24.48 -10.34 -1.93
CA GLN A 203 -23.42 -9.37 -2.15
C GLN A 203 -23.53 -8.85 -3.57
N VAL A 204 -23.73 -7.55 -3.70
CA VAL A 204 -23.72 -6.87 -5.00
C VAL A 204 -22.32 -6.34 -5.25
N TYR A 205 -21.78 -6.66 -6.42
CA TYR A 205 -20.48 -6.20 -6.87
C TYR A 205 -20.66 -5.21 -8.02
N GLN A 206 -19.95 -4.10 -7.93
CA GLN A 206 -19.96 -3.05 -8.94
C GLN A 206 -18.62 -3.00 -9.68
N PRO A 207 -18.62 -2.68 -10.99
CA PRO A 207 -17.38 -2.50 -11.70
C PRO A 207 -16.66 -1.25 -11.19
N GLU A 208 -15.38 -1.38 -10.94
CA GLU A 208 -14.50 -0.29 -10.54
C GLU A 208 -13.27 -0.27 -11.43
N VAL A 209 -12.86 0.93 -11.82
CA VAL A 209 -11.59 1.17 -12.48
C VAL A 209 -10.70 1.94 -11.53
N THR A 210 -9.59 1.31 -11.16
CA THR A 210 -8.55 1.93 -10.34
C THR A 210 -7.37 2.29 -11.25
N GLN A 211 -6.89 3.52 -11.14
CA GLN A 211 -5.74 4.01 -11.88
C GLN A 211 -4.65 4.44 -10.90
N PHE A 212 -3.41 4.03 -11.18
CA PHE A 212 -2.22 4.55 -10.51
C PHE A 212 -1.37 5.31 -11.52
N PHE A 213 -0.89 6.48 -11.15
CA PHE A 213 -0.05 7.33 -11.97
C PHE A 213 0.81 8.23 -11.08
N THR A 214 1.85 8.82 -11.64
CA THR A 214 2.66 9.82 -10.93
C THR A 214 2.28 11.23 -11.37
N ALA A 215 2.27 12.15 -10.42
CA ALA A 215 2.05 13.57 -10.64
C ALA A 215 2.76 14.37 -9.54
N GLU A 216 2.85 15.67 -9.72
CA GLU A 216 3.44 16.56 -8.72
C GLU A 216 2.67 16.50 -7.39
N SER A 217 3.41 16.45 -6.28
CA SER A 217 2.86 16.43 -4.93
C SER A 217 2.10 17.71 -4.61
N VAL A 218 0.97 17.58 -3.90
CA VAL A 218 0.23 18.75 -3.42
C VAL A 218 0.98 19.47 -2.29
N GLY A 219 1.77 18.72 -1.51
CA GLY A 219 2.42 19.25 -0.30
C GLY A 219 3.87 19.69 -0.47
N ILE A 220 4.55 19.25 -1.53
CA ILE A 220 6.00 19.49 -1.71
C ILE A 220 6.27 19.80 -3.20
N GLU A 221 6.62 21.05 -3.47
CA GLU A 221 6.96 21.53 -4.82
C GLU A 221 8.17 20.78 -5.40
N GLY A 222 8.10 20.44 -6.69
CA GLY A 222 9.16 19.73 -7.42
C GLY A 222 9.37 18.28 -6.99
N VAL A 223 8.45 17.70 -6.21
CA VAL A 223 8.45 16.29 -5.83
C VAL A 223 7.29 15.58 -6.50
N GLN A 224 7.56 14.42 -7.11
CA GLN A 224 6.53 13.56 -7.68
C GLN A 224 5.95 12.64 -6.61
N SER A 225 4.68 12.27 -6.76
CA SER A 225 3.94 11.36 -5.88
C SER A 225 3.17 10.33 -6.66
N LEU A 226 2.95 9.17 -6.04
CA LEU A 226 2.03 8.16 -6.54
C LEU A 226 0.60 8.55 -6.19
N TYR A 227 -0.23 8.70 -7.21
CA TYR A 227 -1.66 8.97 -7.07
C TYR A 227 -2.49 7.74 -7.41
N ARG A 228 -3.61 7.63 -6.71
CA ARG A 228 -4.69 6.71 -7.04
C ARG A 228 -5.94 7.49 -7.44
N ARG A 229 -6.61 7.01 -8.48
CA ARG A 229 -7.93 7.49 -8.89
C ARG A 229 -8.86 6.30 -9.04
N ARG A 230 -10.06 6.39 -8.47
CA ARG A 230 -11.12 5.39 -8.58
C ARG A 230 -12.35 6.01 -9.21
N ASP A 231 -12.93 5.37 -10.22
CA ASP A 231 -14.10 5.92 -10.92
C ASP A 231 -15.34 5.94 -10.03
N SER A 232 -15.49 4.96 -9.14
CA SER A 232 -16.61 4.86 -8.19
C SER A 232 -16.64 5.99 -7.16
N ALA A 233 -15.52 6.60 -6.84
CA ALA A 233 -15.37 7.64 -5.81
C ALA A 233 -15.48 9.08 -6.35
N GLY A 234 -16.21 9.29 -7.46
CA GLY A 234 -16.36 10.61 -8.08
C GLY A 234 -15.10 11.08 -8.80
N ALA A 235 -14.25 10.17 -9.22
CA ALA A 235 -13.03 10.38 -9.99
C ALA A 235 -12.00 11.32 -9.33
N ARG A 236 -12.03 11.47 -8.01
CA ARG A 236 -11.03 12.24 -7.26
C ARG A 236 -9.69 11.52 -7.28
N ARG A 237 -8.62 12.28 -7.50
CA ARG A 237 -7.26 11.79 -7.33
C ARG A 237 -6.87 11.86 -5.85
N GLU A 238 -6.32 10.79 -5.34
CA GLU A 238 -5.83 10.68 -3.97
C GLU A 238 -4.31 10.53 -4.02
N GLU A 239 -3.58 11.40 -3.33
CA GLU A 239 -2.14 11.27 -3.17
C GLU A 239 -1.86 10.15 -2.17
N MET A 240 -1.18 9.10 -2.61
CA MET A 240 -0.97 7.88 -1.81
C MET A 240 0.42 7.83 -1.18
N VAL A 241 1.45 8.10 -1.97
CA VAL A 241 2.85 8.00 -1.52
C VAL A 241 3.65 9.11 -2.17
N VAL A 242 4.26 9.97 -1.36
CA VAL A 242 5.14 11.05 -1.83
C VAL A 242 6.52 10.50 -2.19
N GLY A 243 7.19 11.09 -3.16
CA GLY A 243 8.54 10.70 -3.55
C GLY A 243 8.59 9.50 -4.49
N ILE A 244 7.56 9.23 -5.26
CA ILE A 244 7.52 8.18 -6.28
C ILE A 244 7.61 8.81 -7.67
N GLU A 245 8.65 8.45 -8.40
CA GLU A 245 8.94 8.95 -9.75
C GLU A 245 9.00 7.81 -10.77
N GLN A 246 8.88 8.13 -12.05
CA GLN A 246 9.13 7.23 -13.18
C GLN A 246 8.38 5.90 -13.11
N LEU A 247 7.08 5.95 -12.84
CA LEU A 247 6.24 4.76 -12.86
C LEU A 247 6.20 4.19 -14.28
N ALA A 248 6.73 2.99 -14.48
CA ALA A 248 6.76 2.30 -15.76
C ALA A 248 6.19 0.87 -15.62
N MET A 249 5.53 0.38 -16.67
CA MET A 249 4.90 -0.94 -16.69
C MET A 249 5.34 -1.75 -17.88
N ARG A 250 5.57 -3.05 -17.62
CA ARG A 250 5.69 -4.08 -18.67
C ARG A 250 4.71 -5.19 -18.38
N TYR A 251 4.13 -5.74 -19.44
CA TYR A 251 3.08 -6.74 -19.34
C TYR A 251 3.63 -8.10 -19.74
N GLY A 252 3.60 -9.04 -18.83
CA GLY A 252 3.96 -10.44 -19.06
C GLY A 252 2.85 -11.14 -19.82
N VAL A 253 3.11 -11.48 -21.07
CA VAL A 253 2.15 -12.11 -21.96
C VAL A 253 2.46 -13.59 -22.17
N SER A 254 1.40 -14.42 -22.31
CA SER A 254 1.46 -15.80 -22.76
C SER A 254 1.01 -15.85 -24.20
N THR A 255 1.81 -16.42 -25.09
CA THR A 255 1.52 -16.53 -26.52
C THR A 255 0.73 -17.79 -26.87
N ASP A 256 0.90 -18.83 -26.09
CA ASP A 256 0.22 -20.13 -26.24
C ASP A 256 -1.06 -20.27 -25.41
N GLY A 257 -1.38 -19.27 -24.59
CA GLY A 257 -2.58 -19.22 -23.77
C GLY A 257 -2.46 -19.99 -22.44
N ASP A 258 -1.30 -20.49 -22.11
CA ASP A 258 -1.05 -21.11 -20.82
C ASP A 258 -0.93 -20.08 -19.68
N ALA A 259 -0.67 -20.53 -18.45
CA ALA A 259 -0.51 -19.66 -17.30
C ALA A 259 0.89 -19.05 -17.16
N ARG A 260 1.82 -19.40 -18.05
CA ARG A 260 3.21 -18.95 -18.00
C ARG A 260 3.38 -17.63 -18.76
N VAL A 261 4.38 -16.89 -18.36
CA VAL A 261 4.79 -15.66 -19.04
C VAL A 261 5.94 -16.00 -19.97
N ASP A 262 5.75 -15.79 -21.28
CA ASP A 262 6.78 -16.01 -22.29
C ASP A 262 7.69 -14.78 -22.43
N ALA A 263 7.09 -13.59 -22.39
CA ALA A 263 7.83 -12.35 -22.55
C ALA A 263 7.14 -11.17 -21.83
N PHE A 264 7.96 -10.21 -21.38
CA PHE A 264 7.48 -8.93 -20.89
C PHE A 264 7.54 -7.88 -22.01
N LYS A 265 6.38 -7.31 -22.35
CA LYS A 265 6.21 -6.32 -23.40
C LYS A 265 5.75 -4.96 -22.85
N PRO A 266 6.19 -3.83 -23.44
CA PRO A 266 5.60 -2.54 -23.11
C PRO A 266 4.16 -2.44 -23.60
N ALA A 267 3.38 -1.48 -23.10
CA ALA A 267 1.95 -1.35 -23.38
C ALA A 267 1.61 -1.32 -24.88
N HIS A 268 2.41 -0.62 -25.68
CA HIS A 268 2.19 -0.47 -27.12
C HIS A 268 2.47 -1.75 -27.93
N ALA A 269 3.22 -2.69 -27.36
CA ALA A 269 3.56 -3.97 -28.01
C ALA A 269 2.66 -5.14 -27.55
N VAL A 270 1.62 -4.85 -26.77
CA VAL A 270 0.64 -5.85 -26.35
C VAL A 270 -0.55 -5.85 -27.33
N ASP A 271 -0.56 -6.80 -28.25
CA ASP A 271 -1.62 -6.92 -29.26
C ASP A 271 -2.94 -7.42 -28.65
N ASN A 272 -2.87 -8.39 -27.78
CA ASN A 272 -4.05 -8.99 -27.15
C ASN A 272 -3.96 -8.91 -25.61
N PRO A 273 -4.70 -7.99 -24.99
CA PRO A 273 -4.71 -7.87 -23.53
C PRO A 273 -5.22 -9.09 -22.76
N ALA A 274 -5.96 -10.00 -23.41
CA ALA A 274 -6.40 -11.24 -22.77
C ALA A 274 -5.25 -12.24 -22.52
N GLN A 275 -4.10 -12.04 -23.16
CA GLN A 275 -2.90 -12.84 -22.97
C GLN A 275 -2.02 -12.37 -21.81
N ILE A 276 -2.34 -11.25 -21.17
CA ILE A 276 -1.56 -10.76 -20.02
C ILE A 276 -1.74 -11.69 -18.84
N ARG A 277 -0.64 -12.21 -18.29
CA ARG A 277 -0.59 -13.10 -17.12
C ARG A 277 0.03 -12.44 -15.91
N ALA A 278 0.92 -11.47 -16.12
CA ALA A 278 1.59 -10.74 -15.04
C ALA A 278 1.80 -9.29 -15.44
N VAL A 279 2.05 -8.45 -14.45
CA VAL A 279 2.47 -7.07 -14.66
C VAL A 279 3.75 -6.83 -13.87
N GLU A 280 4.79 -6.37 -14.57
CA GLU A 280 5.99 -5.84 -13.97
C GLU A 280 5.81 -4.34 -13.84
N VAL A 281 5.99 -3.82 -12.64
CA VAL A 281 5.90 -2.40 -12.32
C VAL A 281 7.25 -1.96 -11.78
N SER A 282 7.80 -0.91 -12.32
CA SER A 282 9.02 -0.28 -11.86
C SER A 282 8.82 1.20 -11.56
N PHE A 283 9.47 1.69 -10.51
CA PHE A 283 9.44 3.10 -10.12
C PHE A 283 10.69 3.46 -9.33
N LEU A 284 10.97 4.75 -9.23
CA LEU A 284 12.02 5.29 -8.38
C LEU A 284 11.40 5.89 -7.10
N VAL A 285 12.02 5.58 -5.97
CA VAL A 285 11.73 6.26 -4.70
C VAL A 285 12.79 7.33 -4.49
N THR A 286 12.35 8.56 -4.27
CA THR A 286 13.23 9.73 -4.16
C THR A 286 13.12 10.32 -2.75
N ASP A 287 14.24 10.75 -2.19
CA ASP A 287 14.23 11.53 -0.94
C ASP A 287 13.50 12.85 -1.14
N THR A 288 12.52 13.11 -0.27
CA THR A 288 11.65 14.29 -0.35
C THR A 288 12.13 15.47 0.48
N ARG A 289 13.17 15.30 1.28
CA ARG A 289 13.66 16.30 2.25
C ARG A 289 15.13 16.66 2.08
N GLY A 290 15.84 15.94 1.23
CA GLY A 290 17.26 16.17 0.96
C GLY A 290 17.48 17.37 0.04
N ALA A 291 18.65 18.01 0.18
CA ALA A 291 19.16 18.91 -0.84
C ALA A 291 19.56 18.11 -2.10
N GLU A 292 19.59 18.74 -3.25
CA GLU A 292 20.14 18.15 -4.48
C GLU A 292 21.64 17.78 -4.30
N PRO A 293 22.11 16.60 -4.80
CA PRO A 293 21.36 15.61 -5.54
C PRO A 293 20.54 14.69 -4.61
N ARG A 294 19.27 14.46 -4.96
CA ARG A 294 18.37 13.59 -4.20
C ARG A 294 18.79 12.13 -4.33
N LEU A 295 18.76 11.41 -3.21
CA LEU A 295 18.92 9.96 -3.22
C LEU A 295 17.76 9.31 -3.98
N ARG A 296 18.05 8.34 -4.82
CA ARG A 296 17.08 7.58 -5.61
C ARG A 296 17.27 6.09 -5.40
N HIS A 297 16.17 5.40 -5.15
CA HIS A 297 16.17 3.94 -4.97
C HIS A 297 15.21 3.29 -5.98
N PRO A 298 15.72 2.48 -6.94
CA PRO A 298 14.88 1.78 -7.89
C PRO A 298 14.14 0.62 -7.23
N VAL A 299 12.86 0.49 -7.55
CA VAL A 299 12.01 -0.60 -7.09
C VAL A 299 11.37 -1.26 -8.30
N THR A 300 11.45 -2.59 -8.36
CA THR A 300 10.74 -3.39 -9.36
C THR A 300 9.95 -4.47 -8.65
N LEU A 301 8.73 -4.71 -9.10
CA LEU A 301 7.88 -5.79 -8.62
C LEU A 301 7.18 -6.46 -9.80
N VAL A 302 7.01 -7.77 -9.72
CA VAL A 302 6.23 -8.54 -10.67
C VAL A 302 5.06 -9.16 -9.94
N VAL A 303 3.85 -8.92 -10.44
CA VAL A 303 2.61 -9.42 -9.84
C VAL A 303 1.88 -10.28 -10.88
N ALA A 304 1.67 -11.55 -10.55
CA ALA A 304 0.86 -12.44 -11.36
C ALA A 304 -0.63 -12.11 -11.18
N LEU A 305 -1.37 -12.08 -12.29
CA LEU A 305 -2.81 -11.84 -12.28
C LEU A 305 -3.53 -13.18 -11.99
N ARG A 306 -4.32 -13.20 -10.91
CA ARG A 306 -4.97 -14.43 -10.42
C ARG A 306 -6.36 -14.68 -11.05
N ASN A 307 -7.04 -13.62 -11.44
CA ASN A 307 -8.44 -13.67 -11.85
C ASN A 307 -8.58 -13.55 -13.38
N LEU A 308 -7.78 -14.33 -14.09
CA LEU A 308 -7.84 -14.38 -15.54
C LEU A 308 -8.86 -15.44 -16.01
N PRO A 309 -9.50 -15.24 -17.16
CA PRO A 309 -10.44 -16.19 -17.72
C PRO A 309 -9.79 -17.52 -18.13
#